data_9703044d14c3baae338f390db401a6ce
#
_entry.id   9703044d14c3baae338f390db401a6ce
#
_cell.length_a   1.000
_cell.length_b   1.000
_cell.length_c   1.000
_cell.angle_alpha   90.00
_cell.angle_beta   90.00
_cell.angle_gamma   90.00
#
_symmetry.space_group_name_H-M   'P 1'
#
loop_
_entity.id
_entity.type
_entity.pdbx_description
1 polymer ?
#
loop_
_entity_poly.entity_id
_entity_poly.type
_entity_poly.pdbx_seq_one_letter_code
_entity_poly.pdbx_strand_id
1 'polypeptide(L)'
;MRVPDPYVGFRFRVEVLGLQVGGFTQVTGLDREVQLEDFREGGLNDYTHKLATVTKYQNLSLKRGLCDATELWQWHQDVINGKIERRQVNVVLTDALGNEKWRWTFEKAYPVKWSGAELNSANTAVFVETVEFAHNGITRG
;
A
#
# COMPACT_ATOMS: atom_id res chain seq x y z
N MET A 1 -3.04 19.41 29.21
CA MET A 1 -2.78 19.24 27.76
C MET A 1 -3.81 18.27 27.20
N ARG A 2 -4.52 18.65 26.17
CA ARG A 2 -5.50 17.78 25.53
C ARG A 2 -4.79 16.81 24.58
N VAL A 3 -5.09 15.51 24.70
CA VAL A 3 -4.60 14.51 23.76
C VAL A 3 -5.41 14.64 22.47
N PRO A 4 -4.78 14.71 21.30
CA PRO A 4 -5.53 14.74 20.05
C PRO A 4 -6.41 13.51 19.87
N ASP A 5 -7.61 13.70 19.37
CA ASP A 5 -8.51 12.59 19.09
C ASP A 5 -8.04 11.79 17.89
N PRO A 6 -8.23 10.45 17.89
CA PRO A 6 -7.94 9.65 16.72
C PRO A 6 -8.82 10.08 15.56
N TYR A 7 -8.31 9.90 14.34
CA TYR A 7 -9.08 10.16 13.15
C TYR A 7 -10.20 9.12 13.01
N VAL A 8 -11.42 9.58 12.76
CA VAL A 8 -12.59 8.72 12.56
C VAL A 8 -13.42 9.20 11.36
N GLY A 9 -14.17 8.30 10.74
CA GLY A 9 -15.07 8.66 9.64
C GLY A 9 -14.38 9.09 8.37
N PHE A 10 -13.21 8.51 8.07
CA PHE A 10 -12.40 8.94 6.94
C PHE A 10 -12.69 8.18 5.68
N ARG A 11 -12.34 8.84 4.59
CA ARG A 11 -12.24 8.26 3.26
C ARG A 11 -10.79 8.30 2.83
N PHE A 12 -10.46 7.54 1.81
CA PHE A 12 -9.13 7.61 1.22
C PHE A 12 -9.23 7.64 -0.29
N ARG A 13 -8.20 8.19 -0.91
CA ARG A 13 -8.03 8.17 -2.36
C ARG A 13 -6.61 7.73 -2.68
N VAL A 14 -6.43 7.21 -3.88
CA VAL A 14 -5.13 6.79 -4.38
C VAL A 14 -4.75 7.69 -5.54
N GLU A 15 -3.51 8.16 -5.53
CA GLU A 15 -2.97 9.00 -6.59
C GLU A 15 -1.73 8.33 -7.18
N VAL A 16 -1.65 8.33 -8.50
CA VAL A 16 -0.46 7.88 -9.23
C VAL A 16 0.01 9.06 -10.07
N LEU A 17 1.27 9.47 -9.91
CA LEU A 17 1.82 10.66 -10.57
C LEU A 17 1.00 11.93 -10.28
N GLY A 18 0.44 12.02 -9.08
CA GLY A 18 -0.36 13.16 -8.67
C GLY A 18 -1.81 13.16 -9.19
N LEU A 19 -2.20 12.15 -9.98
CA LEU A 19 -3.55 12.04 -10.51
C LEU A 19 -4.33 10.98 -9.74
N GLN A 20 -5.56 11.29 -9.39
CA GLN A 20 -6.42 10.35 -8.69
C GLN A 20 -6.78 9.18 -9.61
N VAL A 21 -6.65 7.96 -9.11
CA VAL A 21 -7.00 6.74 -9.84
C VAL A 21 -8.05 5.95 -9.07
N GLY A 22 -9.22 5.83 -9.64
CA GLY A 22 -10.32 5.00 -9.17
C GLY A 22 -10.78 5.26 -7.74
N GLY A 23 -11.85 4.60 -7.35
CA GLY A 23 -12.35 4.58 -5.98
C GLY A 23 -12.04 3.24 -5.34
N PHE A 24 -11.11 3.20 -4.42
CA PHE A 24 -10.74 1.98 -3.71
C PHE A 24 -11.50 1.89 -2.40
N THR A 25 -11.86 0.67 -2.01
CA THR A 25 -12.62 0.41 -0.79
C THR A 25 -11.77 -0.13 0.34
N GLN A 26 -10.57 -0.63 0.02
CA GLN A 26 -9.69 -1.21 1.03
C GLN A 26 -8.23 -1.02 0.61
N VAL A 27 -7.41 -0.68 1.58
CA VAL A 27 -5.96 -0.57 1.42
C VAL A 27 -5.31 -1.40 2.51
N THR A 28 -4.35 -2.24 2.13
CA THR A 28 -3.52 -3.01 3.06
C THR A 28 -2.05 -2.87 2.66
N GLY A 29 -1.15 -3.21 3.58
CA GLY A 29 0.27 -3.08 3.30
C GLY A 29 0.87 -1.74 3.70
N LEU A 30 0.20 -0.98 4.58
CA LEU A 30 0.73 0.27 5.12
C LEU A 30 1.72 0.00 6.26
N ASP A 31 2.54 -1.03 6.10
CA ASP A 31 3.42 -1.54 7.14
C ASP A 31 4.86 -1.39 6.75
N ARG A 32 5.68 -1.08 7.73
CA ARG A 32 7.12 -1.14 7.58
C ARG A 32 7.71 -1.71 8.86
N GLU A 33 8.78 -2.47 8.72
CA GLU A 33 9.38 -3.18 9.84
C GLU A 33 10.90 -3.15 9.70
N VAL A 34 11.58 -2.88 10.79
CA VAL A 34 13.03 -2.99 10.85
C VAL A 34 13.35 -4.38 11.38
N GLN A 35 14.10 -5.15 10.61
CA GLN A 35 14.55 -6.47 11.06
C GLN A 35 15.67 -6.29 12.06
N LEU A 36 15.60 -7.07 13.11
CA LEU A 36 16.59 -7.06 14.19
C LEU A 36 17.38 -8.36 14.16
N GLU A 37 18.68 -8.25 14.38
CA GLU A 37 19.56 -9.39 14.52
C GLU A 37 20.11 -9.40 15.94
N ASP A 38 20.04 -10.57 16.60
CA ASP A 38 20.59 -10.72 17.92
C ASP A 38 22.10 -10.83 17.84
N PHE A 39 22.79 -9.97 18.59
CA PHE A 39 24.24 -9.97 18.67
C PHE A 39 24.65 -10.25 20.11
N ARG A 40 25.51 -11.26 20.30
CA ARG A 40 26.01 -11.63 21.60
C ARG A 40 27.50 -11.36 21.66
N GLU A 41 27.90 -10.52 22.63
CA GLU A 41 29.33 -10.30 22.86
C GLU A 41 29.98 -11.53 23.49
N GLY A 42 31.11 -11.96 22.90
CA GLY A 42 31.86 -13.07 23.43
C GLY A 42 32.47 -12.78 24.80
N GLY A 43 32.23 -13.64 25.78
CA GLY A 43 32.82 -13.53 27.11
C GLY A 43 31.96 -12.84 28.17
N LEU A 44 31.00 -12.02 27.80
CA LEU A 44 30.06 -11.37 28.72
C LEU A 44 28.64 -11.70 28.26
N ASN A 45 28.10 -12.79 28.73
CA ASN A 45 27.02 -13.44 28.05
C ASN A 45 25.65 -13.30 28.70
N ASP A 46 25.46 -12.32 29.57
CA ASP A 46 24.20 -12.20 30.30
C ASP A 46 23.09 -11.52 29.50
N TYR A 47 23.41 -10.95 28.35
CA TYR A 47 22.42 -10.29 27.50
C TYR A 47 22.86 -10.29 26.05
N THR A 48 21.87 -10.17 25.15
CA THR A 48 22.07 -10.00 23.73
C THR A 48 21.71 -8.59 23.31
N HIS A 49 22.50 -8.04 22.40
CA HIS A 49 22.19 -6.77 21.76
C HIS A 49 21.40 -7.03 20.50
N LYS A 50 20.42 -6.19 20.21
CA LYS A 50 19.66 -6.26 18.98
C LYS A 50 20.14 -5.19 18.02
N LEU A 51 20.57 -5.62 16.84
CA LEU A 51 21.05 -4.74 15.79
C LEU A 51 20.00 -4.60 14.71
N ALA A 52 19.72 -3.36 14.31
CA ALA A 52 18.88 -3.10 13.17
C ALA A 52 19.63 -3.46 11.88
N THR A 53 19.07 -4.34 11.06
CA THR A 53 19.70 -4.78 9.81
C THR A 53 19.08 -4.10 8.61
N VAL A 54 17.89 -4.53 8.19
CA VAL A 54 17.21 -3.99 7.01
C VAL A 54 15.79 -3.59 7.37
N THR A 55 15.27 -2.59 6.67
CA THR A 55 13.85 -2.24 6.76
C THR A 55 13.08 -3.08 5.76
N LYS A 56 12.02 -3.71 6.23
CA LYS A 56 11.16 -4.57 5.43
C LYS A 56 9.83 -3.88 5.18
N TYR A 57 9.39 -3.91 3.93
CA TYR A 57 8.10 -3.36 3.53
C TYR A 57 7.24 -4.46 2.93
N GLN A 58 5.97 -4.48 3.31
CA GLN A 58 5.00 -5.34 2.64
C GLN A 58 4.54 -4.69 1.35
N ASN A 59 4.07 -5.50 0.41
CA ASN A 59 3.47 -4.97 -0.80
C ASN A 59 2.20 -4.19 -0.46
N LEU A 60 1.96 -3.13 -1.22
CA LEU A 60 0.73 -2.35 -1.11
C LEU A 60 -0.37 -3.07 -1.86
N SER A 61 -1.50 -3.35 -1.21
CA SER A 61 -2.67 -3.97 -1.84
C SER A 61 -3.84 -3.01 -1.83
N LEU A 62 -4.41 -2.79 -3.01
CA LEU A 62 -5.56 -1.92 -3.22
C LEU A 62 -6.73 -2.73 -3.76
N LYS A 63 -7.90 -2.60 -3.13
CA LYS A 63 -9.10 -3.33 -3.50
C LYS A 63 -10.20 -2.35 -3.89
N ARG A 64 -10.87 -2.62 -4.99
CA ARG A 64 -12.00 -1.81 -5.45
C ARG A 64 -13.05 -2.67 -6.15
N GLY A 65 -14.25 -2.12 -6.32
CA GLY A 65 -15.24 -2.73 -7.19
C GLY A 65 -14.75 -2.76 -8.63
N LEU A 66 -15.08 -3.81 -9.35
CA LEU A 66 -14.74 -3.91 -10.77
C LEU A 66 -15.44 -2.79 -11.54
N CYS A 67 -14.70 -2.05 -12.33
CA CYS A 67 -15.20 -0.88 -13.06
C CYS A 67 -14.48 -0.74 -14.41
N ASP A 68 -14.89 0.26 -15.18
CA ASP A 68 -14.36 0.50 -16.52
C ASP A 68 -12.99 1.20 -16.53
N ALA A 69 -12.46 1.61 -15.38
CA ALA A 69 -11.17 2.26 -15.31
C ALA A 69 -10.05 1.25 -15.59
N THR A 70 -9.21 1.56 -16.57
CA THR A 70 -8.20 0.62 -17.08
C THR A 70 -6.76 1.07 -16.87
N GLU A 71 -6.51 2.21 -16.23
CA GLU A 71 -5.16 2.78 -16.11
C GLU A 71 -4.21 1.83 -15.38
N LEU A 72 -4.66 1.22 -14.28
CA LEU A 72 -3.83 0.30 -13.51
C LEU A 72 -3.67 -1.03 -14.24
N TRP A 73 -4.70 -1.48 -14.94
CA TRP A 73 -4.63 -2.69 -15.76
C TRP A 73 -3.59 -2.54 -16.85
N GLN A 74 -3.58 -1.42 -17.55
CA GLN A 74 -2.62 -1.17 -18.62
C GLN A 74 -1.19 -1.10 -18.06
N TRP A 75 -1.00 -0.47 -16.93
CA TRP A 75 0.31 -0.42 -16.28
C TRP A 75 0.80 -1.84 -15.92
N HIS A 76 -0.08 -2.67 -15.36
CA HIS A 76 0.27 -4.05 -15.05
C HIS A 76 0.57 -4.86 -16.31
N GLN A 77 -0.20 -4.66 -17.39
CA GLN A 77 0.06 -5.32 -18.66
C GLN A 77 1.43 -4.96 -19.21
N ASP A 78 1.83 -3.70 -19.07
CA ASP A 78 3.17 -3.26 -19.47
C ASP A 78 4.26 -3.97 -18.69
N VAL A 79 4.07 -4.13 -17.37
CA VAL A 79 5.01 -4.87 -16.52
C VAL A 79 5.11 -6.33 -16.96
N ILE A 80 4.00 -6.98 -17.25
CA ILE A 80 3.99 -8.35 -17.76
C ILE A 80 4.77 -8.47 -19.08
N ASN A 81 4.68 -7.46 -19.92
CA ASN A 81 5.38 -7.42 -21.20
C ASN A 81 6.85 -6.98 -21.09
N GLY A 82 7.35 -6.81 -19.88
CA GLY A 82 8.74 -6.46 -19.63
C GLY A 82 9.02 -4.97 -19.52
N LYS A 83 8.02 -4.11 -19.69
CA LYS A 83 8.17 -2.67 -19.53
C LYS A 83 7.83 -2.30 -18.09
N ILE A 84 8.84 -2.27 -17.23
CA ILE A 84 8.67 -1.94 -15.82
C ILE A 84 8.90 -0.44 -15.63
N GLU A 85 7.81 0.29 -15.52
CA GLU A 85 7.84 1.71 -15.22
C GLU A 85 7.46 1.90 -13.75
N ARG A 86 8.41 2.36 -12.94
CA ARG A 86 8.19 2.60 -11.52
C ARG A 86 7.63 4.00 -11.33
N ARG A 87 6.57 4.10 -10.52
CA ARG A 87 5.88 5.37 -10.27
C ARG A 87 5.67 5.55 -8.79
N GLN A 88 5.58 6.80 -8.38
CA GLN A 88 5.18 7.12 -7.01
C GLN A 88 3.67 6.92 -6.87
N VAL A 89 3.28 6.18 -5.84
CA VAL A 89 1.87 5.95 -5.50
C VAL A 89 1.61 6.59 -4.14
N ASN A 90 0.58 7.41 -4.05
CA ASN A 90 0.18 8.04 -2.80
C ASN A 90 -1.19 7.50 -2.36
N VAL A 91 -1.29 7.17 -1.08
CA VAL A 91 -2.57 6.88 -0.44
C VAL A 91 -2.87 8.05 0.48
N VAL A 92 -3.98 8.72 0.24
CA VAL A 92 -4.34 9.96 0.93
C VAL A 92 -5.59 9.72 1.77
N LEU A 93 -5.47 9.97 3.07
CA LEU A 93 -6.59 9.92 3.99
C LEU A 93 -7.24 11.30 4.03
N THR A 94 -8.54 11.34 3.81
CA THR A 94 -9.30 12.60 3.80
C THR A 94 -10.43 12.56 4.82
N ASP A 95 -10.89 13.73 5.25
CA ASP A 95 -12.09 13.83 6.06
C ASP A 95 -13.35 13.82 5.17
N ALA A 96 -14.53 13.92 5.78
CA ALA A 96 -15.79 13.89 5.05
C ALA A 96 -15.95 15.05 4.07
N LEU A 97 -15.20 16.13 4.25
CA LEU A 97 -15.21 17.31 3.38
C LEU A 97 -14.18 17.24 2.27
N GLY A 98 -13.36 16.18 2.25
CA GLY A 98 -12.32 16.01 1.25
C GLY A 98 -10.98 16.62 1.60
N ASN A 99 -10.81 17.15 2.81
CA ASN A 99 -9.54 17.72 3.24
C ASN A 99 -8.54 16.63 3.54
N GLU A 100 -7.32 16.78 3.02
CA GLU A 100 -6.25 15.82 3.29
C GLU A 100 -5.82 15.88 4.76
N LYS A 101 -5.78 14.71 5.41
CA LYS A 101 -5.36 14.58 6.81
C LYS A 101 -4.05 13.84 6.96
N TRP A 102 -3.78 12.89 6.06
CA TRP A 102 -2.56 12.09 6.10
C TRP A 102 -2.25 11.57 4.70
N ARG A 103 -0.96 11.42 4.42
CA ARG A 103 -0.52 10.92 3.12
C ARG A 103 0.60 9.91 3.31
N TRP A 104 0.42 8.73 2.73
CA TRP A 104 1.50 7.75 2.61
C TRP A 104 2.00 7.79 1.18
N THR A 105 3.31 7.91 1.02
CA THR A 105 3.95 7.91 -0.29
C THR A 105 4.76 6.64 -0.45
N PHE A 106 4.46 5.89 -1.50
CA PHE A 106 5.15 4.65 -1.86
C PHE A 106 6.08 4.95 -3.02
N GLU A 107 7.39 4.78 -2.77
CA GLU A 107 8.40 5.13 -3.76
C GLU A 107 8.67 4.00 -4.73
N LYS A 108 8.80 4.34 -6.01
CA LYS A 108 9.15 3.40 -7.07
C LYS A 108 8.26 2.17 -7.09
N ALA A 109 6.96 2.39 -6.99
CA ALA A 109 5.97 1.32 -6.99
C ALA A 109 5.67 0.87 -8.42
N TYR A 110 5.34 -0.41 -8.55
CA TYR A 110 4.82 -0.98 -9.78
C TYR A 110 3.93 -2.18 -9.47
N PRO A 111 2.87 -2.41 -10.27
CA PRO A 111 1.93 -3.49 -9.98
C PRO A 111 2.55 -4.85 -10.32
N VAL A 112 2.50 -5.77 -9.36
CA VAL A 112 3.09 -7.11 -9.50
C VAL A 112 2.06 -8.22 -9.51
N LYS A 113 0.85 -7.95 -9.02
CA LYS A 113 -0.19 -8.97 -8.96
C LYS A 113 -1.56 -8.33 -9.15
N TRP A 114 -2.39 -8.99 -9.93
CA TRP A 114 -3.78 -8.63 -10.11
C TRP A 114 -4.64 -9.84 -9.79
N SER A 115 -5.59 -9.67 -8.88
CA SER A 115 -6.51 -10.73 -8.47
C SER A 115 -7.94 -10.27 -8.65
N GLY A 116 -8.77 -11.11 -9.26
CA GLY A 116 -10.20 -10.87 -9.35
C GLY A 116 -10.96 -11.71 -8.35
N ALA A 117 -12.19 -11.31 -8.06
CA ALA A 117 -13.09 -12.13 -7.28
C ALA A 117 -13.62 -13.28 -8.14
N GLU A 118 -14.04 -14.35 -7.48
CA GLU A 118 -14.71 -15.46 -8.16
C GLU A 118 -16.05 -14.99 -8.73
N LEU A 119 -16.28 -15.27 -10.01
CA LEU A 119 -17.52 -14.91 -10.68
C LEU A 119 -18.52 -16.06 -10.55
N ASN A 120 -19.64 -15.81 -9.87
CA ASN A 120 -20.71 -16.76 -9.70
C ASN A 120 -22.02 -16.09 -10.11
N SER A 121 -22.69 -16.61 -11.14
CA SER A 121 -23.90 -16.03 -11.69
C SER A 121 -25.08 -16.03 -10.71
N ALA A 122 -25.05 -16.87 -9.69
CA ALA A 122 -26.05 -16.87 -8.63
C ALA A 122 -25.81 -15.81 -7.55
N ASN A 123 -24.66 -15.16 -7.57
CA ASN A 123 -24.29 -14.16 -6.59
C ASN A 123 -24.56 -12.76 -7.12
N THR A 124 -25.35 -11.97 -6.36
CA THR A 124 -25.68 -10.59 -6.71
C THR A 124 -24.72 -9.57 -6.09
N ALA A 125 -23.69 -10.02 -5.39
CA ALA A 125 -22.71 -9.13 -4.77
C ALA A 125 -21.87 -8.39 -5.83
N VAL A 126 -21.34 -7.25 -5.44
CA VAL A 126 -20.42 -6.47 -6.28
C VAL A 126 -19.12 -7.24 -6.46
N PHE A 127 -18.68 -7.42 -7.69
CA PHE A 127 -17.38 -8.04 -7.96
C PHE A 127 -16.27 -7.04 -7.64
N VAL A 128 -15.19 -7.56 -7.05
CA VAL A 128 -14.05 -6.74 -6.63
C VAL A 128 -12.77 -7.22 -7.30
N GLU A 129 -11.84 -6.31 -7.45
CA GLU A 129 -10.49 -6.61 -7.91
C GLU A 129 -9.48 -6.10 -6.91
N THR A 130 -8.35 -6.79 -6.82
CA THR A 130 -7.24 -6.42 -5.94
C THR A 130 -5.97 -6.28 -6.76
N VAL A 131 -5.29 -5.16 -6.60
CA VAL A 131 -4.01 -4.89 -7.25
C VAL A 131 -2.95 -4.79 -6.18
N GLU A 132 -1.86 -5.52 -6.36
CA GLU A 132 -0.75 -5.53 -5.42
C GLU A 132 0.47 -4.89 -6.05
N PHE A 133 1.10 -3.97 -5.33
CA PHE A 133 2.27 -3.22 -5.80
C PHE A 133 3.48 -3.55 -4.95
N ALA A 134 4.60 -3.80 -5.61
CA ALA A 134 5.90 -3.77 -4.96
C ALA A 134 6.41 -2.32 -4.94
N HIS A 135 7.20 -1.97 -3.95
CA HIS A 135 7.76 -0.63 -3.82
C HIS A 135 9.05 -0.65 -3.02
N ASN A 136 9.77 0.49 -3.03
CA ASN A 136 11.06 0.60 -2.35
C ASN A 136 10.99 1.32 -1.00
N GLY A 137 9.83 1.73 -0.56
CA GLY A 137 9.69 2.35 0.75
C GLY A 137 8.42 3.15 0.90
N ILE A 138 8.06 3.41 2.15
CA ILE A 138 6.90 4.20 2.54
C ILE A 138 7.39 5.41 3.31
N THR A 139 6.93 6.59 2.92
CA THR A 139 7.20 7.82 3.65
C THR A 139 5.89 8.53 3.93
N ARG A 140 5.92 9.42 4.93
CA ARG A 140 4.82 10.34 5.17
C ARG A 140 5.09 11.59 4.36
N GLY A 141 4.28 11.78 3.34
CA GLY A 141 4.56 12.82 2.37
C GLY A 141 3.74 14.09 2.50
#